data_1e19c18710b5b073bcc86bfc5a9be119
#
_entry.id   1e19c18710b5b073bcc86bfc5a9be119
#
_cell.length_a   1.000
_cell.length_b   1.000
_cell.length_c   1.000
_cell.angle_alpha   90.00
_cell.angle_beta   90.00
_cell.angle_gamma   90.00
#
_symmetry.space_group_name_H-M   'P 1'
#
loop_
_entity.id
_entity.type
_entity.pdbx_description
1 polymer ?
#
loop_
_entity_poly.entity_id
_entity_poly.type
_entity_poly.pdbx_seq_one_letter_code
_entity_poly.pdbx_strand_id
1 'polypeptide(L)'
;MHQRLRLPVFSHVFERDGACALYSSLNLKPVFIDPTLLPFVRKFEQAQDVSEFLAECEDEQQERMEALLRVLAEHKILVNAEATDDEILAYFQDLYTGHPYVSIAYFLLTDACNFGCKYCFVENRMGERPVRTRMTSETIQEGLAFFERLIRLKPEFFEDEKTIVIYGGEPLLNPQGLRVLLEEVETHKRDGRLPAKTEVSMVTNATLVTQELADLLAHHKVNVAVSIDGSPEATDEARQFKNGQAVSSAVRRGYDLLKATGVNVGISCTLGARSIEDFDETIDAVRELGASSLGFNIVLSGRDYQVPADYDERASRFILYAFERFRQENIFEDRVMRKVDAFIDGKIYPFDCGATGGGQIVIAPDGAVGLCHGYMGDRKTFTTHVEDEHFDPSANQVFLEWARRSPLNMDACRDCPALGICGGGCPLNADTELGSIWELDERFCVHATMTLEWLIWDLHAQMQTA
;
A
#
# COMPACT_ATOMS: atom_id res chain seq x y z
N MET A 1 6.21 35.93 -26.87
CA MET A 1 5.25 35.88 -25.74
C MET A 1 6.07 35.93 -24.47
N HIS A 2 5.87 36.95 -23.64
CA HIS A 2 6.50 37.01 -22.33
C HIS A 2 5.91 35.88 -21.46
N GLN A 3 6.71 34.89 -21.20
CA GLN A 3 6.29 33.77 -20.33
C GLN A 3 6.58 34.15 -18.89
N ARG A 4 5.53 34.17 -18.05
CA ARG A 4 5.68 34.35 -16.60
C ARG A 4 5.66 33.00 -15.91
N LEU A 5 6.64 32.75 -15.05
CA LEU A 5 6.76 31.51 -14.27
C LEU A 5 6.71 31.80 -12.76
N ARG A 6 6.30 30.81 -12.00
CA ARG A 6 6.32 30.81 -10.53
C ARG A 6 6.57 29.42 -9.96
N LEU A 7 6.99 29.35 -8.70
CA LEU A 7 7.01 28.13 -7.90
C LEU A 7 5.58 27.86 -7.39
N PRO A 8 4.97 26.69 -7.70
CA PRO A 8 3.74 26.26 -7.04
C PRO A 8 4.02 25.73 -5.64
N VAL A 9 2.97 25.59 -4.81
CA VAL A 9 3.07 25.00 -3.46
C VAL A 9 3.60 23.57 -3.47
N PHE A 10 3.51 22.88 -4.60
CA PHE A 10 3.99 21.51 -4.82
C PHE A 10 5.50 21.39 -5.09
N SER A 11 6.25 22.49 -5.08
CA SER A 11 7.68 22.51 -5.33
C SER A 11 8.46 22.62 -4.02
N HIS A 12 9.38 21.68 -3.83
CA HIS A 12 10.13 21.50 -2.59
C HIS A 12 11.63 21.53 -2.85
N VAL A 13 12.40 21.91 -1.82
CA VAL A 13 13.85 21.96 -1.83
C VAL A 13 14.40 20.99 -0.79
N PHE A 14 15.34 20.16 -1.19
CA PHE A 14 16.08 19.26 -0.31
C PHE A 14 17.56 19.59 -0.39
N GLU A 15 18.22 19.74 0.76
CA GLU A 15 19.64 20.05 0.87
C GLU A 15 20.33 19.03 1.78
N ARG A 16 21.46 18.46 1.31
CA ARG A 16 22.28 17.51 2.07
C ARG A 16 23.72 17.56 1.59
N ASP A 17 24.66 17.68 2.49
CA ASP A 17 26.11 17.56 2.25
C ASP A 17 26.62 18.42 1.07
N GLY A 18 26.07 19.63 0.89
CA GLY A 18 26.43 20.53 -0.19
C GLY A 18 25.78 20.21 -1.55
N ALA A 19 24.87 19.27 -1.61
CA ALA A 19 24.00 19.01 -2.76
C ALA A 19 22.60 19.63 -2.54
N CYS A 20 21.94 20.02 -3.64
CA CYS A 20 20.59 20.59 -3.63
C CYS A 20 19.72 19.90 -4.68
N ALA A 21 18.55 19.42 -4.26
CA ALA A 21 17.54 18.87 -5.15
C ALA A 21 16.27 19.71 -5.10
N LEU A 22 15.75 20.06 -6.26
CA LEU A 22 14.44 20.66 -6.47
C LEU A 22 13.48 19.57 -6.90
N TYR A 23 12.29 19.52 -6.32
CA TYR A 23 11.36 18.43 -6.53
C TYR A 23 9.91 18.91 -6.58
N SER A 24 9.13 18.37 -7.49
CA SER A 24 7.69 18.60 -7.55
C SER A 24 6.95 17.36 -7.05
N SER A 25 6.14 17.49 -6.00
CA SER A 25 5.35 16.41 -5.41
C SER A 25 4.26 15.86 -6.35
N LEU A 26 3.97 16.54 -7.46
CA LEU A 26 3.03 16.11 -8.49
C LEU A 26 3.71 15.61 -9.78
N ASN A 27 5.05 15.68 -9.89
CA ASN A 27 5.79 15.15 -11.04
C ASN A 27 6.81 14.07 -10.68
N LEU A 28 7.18 13.96 -9.41
CA LEU A 28 8.04 12.93 -8.80
C LEU A 28 9.48 12.83 -9.34
N LYS A 29 9.94 13.81 -10.11
CA LYS A 29 11.27 13.80 -10.72
C LYS A 29 12.12 14.94 -10.14
N PRO A 30 13.13 14.64 -9.31
CA PRO A 30 14.01 15.67 -8.78
C PRO A 30 14.96 16.21 -9.84
N VAL A 31 15.32 17.47 -9.70
CA VAL A 31 16.37 18.15 -10.47
C VAL A 31 17.47 18.55 -9.50
N PHE A 32 18.65 17.98 -9.67
CA PHE A 32 19.82 18.34 -8.86
C PHE A 32 20.49 19.57 -9.43
N ILE A 33 20.75 20.57 -8.59
CA ILE A 33 21.38 21.83 -8.95
C ILE A 33 22.56 22.13 -8.05
N ASP A 34 23.46 22.99 -8.54
CA ASP A 34 24.46 23.63 -7.69
C ASP A 34 23.74 24.52 -6.66
N PRO A 35 24.01 24.40 -5.36
CA PRO A 35 23.36 25.21 -4.33
C PRO A 35 23.46 26.73 -4.56
N THR A 36 24.49 27.20 -5.28
CA THR A 36 24.64 28.62 -5.65
C THR A 36 23.54 29.13 -6.58
N LEU A 37 22.81 28.23 -7.24
CA LEU A 37 21.67 28.56 -8.11
C LEU A 37 20.35 28.72 -7.34
N LEU A 38 20.26 28.20 -6.12
CA LEU A 38 19.03 28.22 -5.33
C LEU A 38 18.49 29.65 -5.09
N PRO A 39 19.30 30.69 -4.80
CA PRO A 39 18.79 32.05 -4.65
C PRO A 39 18.11 32.59 -5.90
N PHE A 40 18.52 32.17 -7.10
CA PHE A 40 17.89 32.56 -8.36
C PHE A 40 16.53 31.86 -8.53
N VAL A 41 16.44 30.57 -8.18
CA VAL A 41 15.18 29.81 -8.22
C VAL A 41 14.16 30.38 -7.23
N ARG A 42 14.58 30.79 -6.04
CA ARG A 42 13.72 31.40 -5.02
C ARG A 42 13.10 32.74 -5.45
N LYS A 43 13.69 33.47 -6.43
CA LYS A 43 13.02 34.65 -6.98
C LYS A 43 11.64 34.31 -7.57
N PHE A 44 11.43 33.07 -8.03
CA PHE A 44 10.16 32.57 -8.58
C PHE A 44 9.11 32.19 -7.52
N GLU A 45 9.39 32.36 -6.23
CA GLU A 45 8.34 32.37 -5.19
C GLU A 45 7.32 33.47 -5.46
N GLN A 46 7.75 34.53 -6.17
CA GLN A 46 6.86 35.50 -6.81
C GLN A 46 6.88 35.29 -8.33
N ALA A 47 5.74 35.50 -8.98
CA ALA A 47 5.65 35.36 -10.44
C ALA A 47 6.61 36.30 -11.17
N GLN A 48 7.53 35.75 -11.96
CA GLN A 48 8.55 36.46 -12.72
C GLN A 48 8.30 36.38 -14.23
N ASP A 49 8.52 37.46 -14.95
CA ASP A 49 8.69 37.44 -16.42
C ASP A 49 10.08 36.86 -16.73
N VAL A 50 10.14 35.81 -17.53
CA VAL A 50 11.41 35.11 -17.85
C VAL A 50 12.38 36.05 -18.59
N SER A 51 11.87 36.88 -19.49
CA SER A 51 12.73 37.78 -20.28
C SER A 51 13.33 38.89 -19.42
N GLU A 52 12.54 39.44 -18.49
CA GLU A 52 13.02 40.45 -17.53
C GLU A 52 14.05 39.84 -16.56
N PHE A 53 13.76 38.65 -16.05
CA PHE A 53 14.68 37.92 -15.17
C PHE A 53 16.02 37.61 -15.86
N LEU A 54 16.01 37.15 -17.11
CA LEU A 54 17.23 36.85 -17.84
C LEU A 54 18.04 38.14 -18.17
N ALA A 55 17.36 39.26 -18.42
CA ALA A 55 18.05 40.53 -18.63
C ALA A 55 18.79 41.11 -17.42
N GLU A 56 18.42 40.64 -16.20
CA GLU A 56 19.14 40.93 -14.94
C GLU A 56 20.39 40.09 -14.73
N CYS A 57 20.54 38.98 -15.47
CA CYS A 57 21.70 38.08 -15.38
C CYS A 57 22.86 38.64 -16.23
N GLU A 58 24.11 38.31 -15.79
CA GLU A 58 25.29 38.59 -16.61
C GLU A 58 25.25 37.79 -17.92
N ASP A 59 25.73 38.36 -19.05
CA ASP A 59 25.65 37.77 -20.39
C ASP A 59 26.14 36.31 -20.43
N GLU A 60 27.23 35.98 -19.71
CA GLU A 60 27.78 34.62 -19.63
C GLU A 60 26.87 33.65 -18.88
N GLN A 61 25.97 34.13 -18.05
CA GLN A 61 25.05 33.30 -17.23
C GLN A 61 23.67 33.13 -17.89
N GLN A 62 23.29 34.00 -18.85
CA GLN A 62 21.94 33.99 -19.42
C GLN A 62 21.58 32.64 -20.04
N GLU A 63 22.43 32.07 -20.91
CA GLU A 63 22.19 30.81 -21.60
C GLU A 63 22.03 29.66 -20.58
N ARG A 64 22.88 29.62 -19.55
CA ARG A 64 22.83 28.62 -18.50
C ARG A 64 21.56 28.73 -17.66
N MET A 65 21.14 29.98 -17.38
CA MET A 65 19.93 30.23 -16.61
C MET A 65 18.67 29.89 -17.41
N GLU A 66 18.64 30.22 -18.72
CA GLU A 66 17.55 29.84 -19.60
C GLU A 66 17.39 28.31 -19.68
N ALA A 67 18.51 27.58 -19.80
CA ALA A 67 18.50 26.12 -19.79
C ALA A 67 17.96 25.55 -18.47
N LEU A 68 18.37 26.13 -17.33
CA LEU A 68 17.85 25.75 -16.02
C LEU A 68 16.34 25.96 -15.92
N LEU A 69 15.84 27.15 -16.27
CA LEU A 69 14.42 27.47 -16.22
C LEU A 69 13.58 26.53 -17.11
N ARG A 70 14.12 26.13 -18.26
CA ARG A 70 13.47 25.17 -19.15
C ARG A 70 13.33 23.81 -18.47
N VAL A 71 14.42 23.27 -17.88
CA VAL A 71 14.39 22.01 -17.14
C VAL A 71 13.43 22.07 -15.97
N LEU A 72 13.44 23.15 -15.19
CA LEU A 72 12.54 23.31 -14.04
C LEU A 72 11.07 23.36 -14.48
N ALA A 73 10.76 23.97 -15.63
CA ALA A 73 9.41 23.99 -16.18
C ALA A 73 8.97 22.62 -16.72
N GLU A 74 9.86 21.88 -17.40
CA GLU A 74 9.62 20.52 -17.87
C GLU A 74 9.30 19.58 -16.70
N HIS A 75 10.01 19.73 -15.59
CA HIS A 75 9.82 18.95 -14.36
C HIS A 75 8.71 19.48 -13.45
N LYS A 76 7.93 20.48 -13.88
CA LYS A 76 6.83 21.08 -13.12
C LYS A 76 7.26 21.66 -11.75
N ILE A 77 8.54 21.97 -11.60
CA ILE A 77 9.08 22.74 -10.47
C ILE A 77 8.73 24.20 -10.62
N LEU A 78 8.79 24.73 -11.85
CA LEU A 78 8.21 26.01 -12.22
C LEU A 78 6.97 25.77 -13.09
N VAL A 79 5.95 26.58 -12.88
CA VAL A 79 4.68 26.50 -13.63
C VAL A 79 4.33 27.87 -14.21
N ASN A 80 3.44 27.90 -15.21
CA ASN A 80 2.87 29.14 -15.69
C ASN A 80 2.22 29.93 -14.55
N ALA A 81 2.57 31.19 -14.38
CA ALA A 81 2.05 32.02 -13.30
C ALA A 81 0.53 32.28 -13.38
N GLU A 82 -0.07 32.06 -14.54
CA GLU A 82 -1.53 32.19 -14.73
C GLU A 82 -2.29 30.98 -14.14
N ALA A 83 -1.67 29.80 -14.05
CA ALA A 83 -2.27 28.64 -13.44
C ALA A 83 -2.20 28.74 -11.90
N THR A 84 -3.33 28.63 -11.25
CA THR A 84 -3.41 28.57 -9.77
C THR A 84 -3.05 27.17 -9.27
N ASP A 85 -2.63 27.08 -7.99
CA ASP A 85 -2.37 25.79 -7.35
C ASP A 85 -3.65 24.92 -7.24
N ASP A 86 -4.81 25.56 -7.09
CA ASP A 86 -6.10 24.86 -7.07
C ASP A 86 -6.44 24.24 -8.42
N GLU A 87 -6.22 24.93 -9.54
CA GLU A 87 -6.44 24.38 -10.87
C GLU A 87 -5.49 23.21 -11.18
N ILE A 88 -4.22 23.34 -10.76
CA ILE A 88 -3.24 22.26 -10.91
C ILE A 88 -3.68 21.03 -10.11
N LEU A 89 -4.05 21.20 -8.83
CA LEU A 89 -4.47 20.11 -7.97
C LEU A 89 -5.77 19.48 -8.46
N ALA A 90 -6.75 20.28 -8.88
CA ALA A 90 -8.04 19.82 -9.40
C ALA A 90 -7.88 18.89 -10.60
N TYR A 91 -6.92 19.17 -11.49
CA TYR A 91 -6.61 18.27 -12.60
C TYR A 91 -6.20 16.87 -12.14
N PHE A 92 -5.34 16.78 -11.11
CA PHE A 92 -4.91 15.48 -10.58
C PHE A 92 -6.01 14.79 -9.75
N GLN A 93 -6.82 15.55 -9.03
CA GLN A 93 -7.99 15.04 -8.32
C GLN A 93 -8.97 14.37 -9.29
N ASP A 94 -9.31 15.03 -10.38
CA ASP A 94 -10.23 14.50 -11.41
C ASP A 94 -9.64 13.26 -12.11
N LEU A 95 -8.33 13.28 -12.39
CA LEU A 95 -7.66 12.17 -13.08
C LEU A 95 -7.59 10.90 -12.23
N TYR A 96 -7.35 11.01 -10.92
CA TYR A 96 -6.98 9.86 -10.08
C TYR A 96 -8.04 9.45 -9.07
N THR A 97 -9.03 10.28 -8.76
CA THR A 97 -9.95 10.02 -7.63
C THR A 97 -11.42 10.02 -8.02
N GLY A 98 -12.25 9.38 -7.19
CA GLY A 98 -13.71 9.37 -7.39
C GLY A 98 -14.22 8.37 -8.43
N HIS A 99 -13.38 7.48 -8.93
CA HIS A 99 -13.70 6.52 -10.00
C HIS A 99 -13.54 5.07 -9.52
N PRO A 100 -14.43 4.56 -8.65
CA PRO A 100 -14.29 3.20 -8.13
C PRO A 100 -14.30 2.18 -9.28
N TYR A 101 -13.33 1.28 -9.25
CA TYR A 101 -13.24 0.16 -10.19
C TYR A 101 -12.71 -1.06 -9.46
N VAL A 102 -13.57 -2.07 -9.29
CA VAL A 102 -13.23 -3.27 -8.54
C VAL A 102 -12.33 -4.17 -9.38
N SER A 103 -11.14 -4.44 -8.87
CA SER A 103 -10.16 -5.39 -9.44
C SER A 103 -9.70 -6.44 -8.43
N ILE A 104 -10.01 -6.25 -7.14
CA ILE A 104 -9.59 -7.13 -6.05
C ILE A 104 -10.83 -7.63 -5.28
N ALA A 105 -10.90 -8.94 -5.05
CA ALA A 105 -11.92 -9.54 -4.19
C ALA A 105 -11.29 -10.30 -3.02
N TYR A 106 -11.57 -9.87 -1.80
CA TYR A 106 -11.24 -10.61 -0.59
C TYR A 106 -12.35 -11.61 -0.25
N PHE A 107 -12.00 -12.88 -0.14
CA PHE A 107 -12.87 -13.93 0.38
C PHE A 107 -12.44 -14.24 1.81
N LEU A 108 -13.25 -13.84 2.78
CA LEU A 108 -13.00 -14.14 4.18
C LEU A 108 -13.60 -15.52 4.49
N LEU A 109 -12.83 -16.59 4.27
CA LEU A 109 -13.34 -17.95 4.37
C LEU A 109 -13.93 -18.30 5.74
N THR A 110 -13.49 -17.59 6.78
CA THR A 110 -14.04 -17.67 8.14
C THR A 110 -13.65 -16.46 8.96
N ASP A 111 -14.45 -16.11 9.94
CA ASP A 111 -14.12 -15.10 10.95
C ASP A 111 -13.44 -15.72 12.20
N ALA A 112 -13.29 -17.05 12.24
CA ALA A 112 -12.58 -17.73 13.30
C ALA A 112 -11.06 -17.72 13.07
N CYS A 113 -10.29 -17.56 14.14
CA CYS A 113 -8.84 -17.72 14.15
C CYS A 113 -8.43 -18.63 15.32
N ASN A 114 -7.36 -19.40 15.16
CA ASN A 114 -6.75 -20.17 16.23
C ASN A 114 -5.72 -19.37 17.05
N PHE A 115 -5.38 -18.14 16.58
CA PHE A 115 -4.52 -17.19 17.29
C PHE A 115 -5.31 -16.13 18.05
N GLY A 116 -4.66 -15.53 19.07
CA GLY A 116 -5.04 -14.34 19.79
C GLY A 116 -3.91 -13.30 19.70
N CYS A 117 -3.64 -12.79 18.48
CA CYS A 117 -2.60 -11.76 18.28
C CYS A 117 -2.99 -10.48 19.00
N LYS A 118 -2.07 -9.89 19.76
CA LYS A 118 -2.33 -8.68 20.58
C LYS A 118 -2.73 -7.46 19.76
N TYR A 119 -2.23 -7.32 18.54
CA TYR A 119 -2.51 -6.20 17.63
C TYR A 119 -3.57 -6.53 16.56
N CYS A 120 -4.30 -7.65 16.68
CA CYS A 120 -5.24 -8.06 15.64
C CYS A 120 -6.39 -7.06 15.47
N PHE A 121 -6.37 -6.30 14.40
CA PHE A 121 -7.38 -5.27 14.13
C PHE A 121 -8.78 -5.85 13.85
N VAL A 122 -8.86 -7.11 13.42
CA VAL A 122 -10.15 -7.80 13.22
C VAL A 122 -10.73 -8.23 14.58
N GLU A 123 -9.95 -8.96 15.39
CA GLU A 123 -10.41 -9.47 16.68
C GLU A 123 -10.77 -8.35 17.65
N ASN A 124 -10.01 -7.25 17.65
CA ASN A 124 -10.26 -6.08 18.52
C ASN A 124 -11.57 -5.34 18.22
N ARG A 125 -12.15 -5.54 17.02
CA ARG A 125 -13.44 -4.98 16.60
C ARG A 125 -14.60 -5.97 16.67
N MET A 126 -14.32 -7.23 16.96
CA MET A 126 -15.38 -8.23 17.20
C MET A 126 -15.99 -8.01 18.57
N GLY A 127 -17.31 -8.05 18.67
CA GLY A 127 -18.03 -7.93 19.93
C GLY A 127 -17.68 -9.03 20.95
N GLU A 128 -18.11 -8.88 22.22
CA GLU A 128 -17.77 -9.79 23.33
C GLU A 128 -18.12 -11.27 23.07
N ARG A 129 -19.11 -11.54 22.23
CA ARG A 129 -19.52 -12.90 21.84
C ARG A 129 -19.76 -12.98 20.34
N PRO A 130 -18.73 -12.92 19.53
CA PRO A 130 -18.88 -13.02 18.09
C PRO A 130 -19.37 -14.42 17.72
N VAL A 131 -20.39 -14.50 16.87
CA VAL A 131 -20.77 -15.74 16.20
C VAL A 131 -19.70 -16.04 15.16
N ARG A 132 -19.03 -17.16 15.31
CA ARG A 132 -17.98 -17.58 14.34
C ARG A 132 -18.61 -18.35 13.20
N THR A 133 -18.37 -17.88 11.98
CA THR A 133 -18.98 -18.37 10.76
C THR A 133 -17.92 -18.91 9.80
N ARG A 134 -18.29 -19.88 8.99
CA ARG A 134 -17.49 -20.36 7.85
C ARG A 134 -18.27 -20.10 6.59
N MET A 135 -17.59 -19.61 5.57
CA MET A 135 -18.17 -19.41 4.24
C MET A 135 -18.57 -20.76 3.65
N THR A 136 -19.80 -20.84 3.17
CA THR A 136 -20.32 -22.07 2.54
C THR A 136 -19.90 -22.12 1.06
N SER A 137 -20.01 -23.29 0.45
CA SER A 137 -19.77 -23.44 -1.00
C SER A 137 -20.70 -22.56 -1.84
N GLU A 138 -21.95 -22.42 -1.41
CA GLU A 138 -22.95 -21.57 -2.05
C GLU A 138 -22.53 -20.09 -2.00
N THR A 139 -22.17 -19.59 -0.81
CA THR A 139 -21.68 -18.20 -0.64
C THR A 139 -20.42 -17.94 -1.47
N ILE A 140 -19.52 -18.93 -1.63
CA ILE A 140 -18.33 -18.81 -2.48
C ILE A 140 -18.72 -18.63 -3.95
N GLN A 141 -19.65 -19.45 -4.44
CA GLN A 141 -20.13 -19.39 -5.84
C GLN A 141 -20.84 -18.07 -6.12
N GLU A 142 -21.71 -17.64 -5.23
CA GLU A 142 -22.40 -16.34 -5.32
C GLU A 142 -21.41 -15.18 -5.27
N GLY A 143 -20.42 -15.24 -4.38
CA GLY A 143 -19.36 -14.24 -4.27
C GLY A 143 -18.51 -14.13 -5.54
N LEU A 144 -18.16 -15.25 -6.17
CA LEU A 144 -17.44 -15.24 -7.44
C LEU A 144 -18.31 -14.67 -8.58
N ALA A 145 -19.58 -15.04 -8.64
CA ALA A 145 -20.52 -14.49 -9.62
C ALA A 145 -20.72 -12.97 -9.42
N PHE A 146 -20.79 -12.53 -8.16
CA PHE A 146 -20.85 -11.12 -7.81
C PHE A 146 -19.59 -10.37 -8.27
N PHE A 147 -18.40 -10.87 -7.99
CA PHE A 147 -17.13 -10.26 -8.43
C PHE A 147 -17.03 -10.24 -9.96
N GLU A 148 -17.37 -11.34 -10.64
CA GLU A 148 -17.45 -11.42 -12.12
C GLU A 148 -18.31 -10.32 -12.71
N ARG A 149 -19.50 -10.09 -12.14
CA ARG A 149 -20.40 -9.03 -12.58
C ARG A 149 -19.76 -7.64 -12.40
N LEU A 150 -19.11 -7.37 -11.25
CA LEU A 150 -18.51 -6.07 -10.98
C LEU A 150 -17.36 -5.73 -11.91
N ILE A 151 -16.46 -6.67 -12.21
CA ILE A 151 -15.35 -6.43 -13.14
C ILE A 151 -15.81 -6.19 -14.58
N ARG A 152 -17.04 -6.59 -14.93
CA ARG A 152 -17.66 -6.37 -16.24
C ARG A 152 -18.41 -5.04 -16.35
N LEU A 153 -18.59 -4.30 -15.25
CA LEU A 153 -19.19 -2.96 -15.30
C LEU A 153 -18.35 -1.97 -16.12
N LYS A 154 -17.03 -2.22 -16.22
CA LYS A 154 -16.07 -1.46 -17.04
C LYS A 154 -15.33 -2.42 -17.95
N PRO A 155 -15.93 -2.82 -19.10
CA PRO A 155 -15.39 -3.86 -19.97
C PRO A 155 -14.02 -3.51 -20.58
N GLU A 156 -13.70 -2.23 -20.69
CA GLU A 156 -12.40 -1.75 -21.16
C GLU A 156 -11.24 -2.18 -20.25
N PHE A 157 -11.50 -2.43 -18.96
CA PHE A 157 -10.51 -2.89 -17.99
C PHE A 157 -10.64 -4.38 -17.65
N PHE A 158 -11.53 -5.13 -18.35
CA PHE A 158 -11.78 -6.54 -18.03
C PHE A 158 -10.49 -7.36 -18.09
N GLU A 159 -9.68 -7.17 -19.12
CA GLU A 159 -8.42 -7.92 -19.31
C GLU A 159 -7.26 -7.42 -18.43
N ASP A 160 -7.45 -6.36 -17.65
CA ASP A 160 -6.46 -5.94 -16.66
C ASP A 160 -6.33 -6.98 -15.56
N GLU A 161 -5.23 -6.90 -14.82
CA GLU A 161 -4.96 -7.80 -13.69
C GLU A 161 -6.09 -7.78 -12.66
N LYS A 162 -6.51 -8.96 -12.23
CA LYS A 162 -7.47 -9.15 -11.15
C LYS A 162 -6.85 -10.02 -10.06
N THR A 163 -7.20 -9.74 -8.83
CA THR A 163 -6.68 -10.50 -7.69
C THR A 163 -7.81 -11.01 -6.80
N ILE A 164 -7.76 -12.30 -6.49
CA ILE A 164 -8.60 -12.90 -5.45
C ILE A 164 -7.70 -13.14 -4.23
N VAL A 165 -8.05 -12.52 -3.10
CA VAL A 165 -7.31 -12.62 -1.84
C VAL A 165 -8.08 -13.49 -0.88
N ILE A 166 -7.50 -14.61 -0.50
CA ILE A 166 -8.04 -15.53 0.51
C ILE A 166 -7.56 -15.06 1.88
N TYR A 167 -8.52 -14.71 2.74
CA TYR A 167 -8.23 -14.12 4.04
C TYR A 167 -9.28 -14.58 5.08
N GLY A 168 -9.33 -13.91 6.22
CA GLY A 168 -10.32 -14.13 7.28
C GLY A 168 -9.71 -13.95 8.67
N GLY A 169 -10.15 -14.74 9.64
CA GLY A 169 -9.40 -14.97 10.85
C GLY A 169 -8.16 -15.83 10.52
N GLU A 170 -8.37 -17.14 10.33
CA GLU A 170 -7.39 -18.05 9.73
C GLU A 170 -8.09 -18.85 8.62
N PRO A 171 -7.77 -18.63 7.34
CA PRO A 171 -8.48 -19.26 6.22
C PRO A 171 -8.39 -20.80 6.24
N LEU A 172 -7.30 -21.37 6.74
CA LEU A 172 -7.10 -22.81 6.80
C LEU A 172 -8.00 -23.51 7.85
N LEU A 173 -8.78 -22.78 8.64
CA LEU A 173 -9.88 -23.33 9.44
C LEU A 173 -11.10 -23.70 8.59
N ASN A 174 -11.14 -23.31 7.32
CA ASN A 174 -12.15 -23.72 6.35
C ASN A 174 -11.51 -24.36 5.09
N PRO A 175 -10.85 -25.53 5.24
CA PRO A 175 -10.15 -26.17 4.12
C PRO A 175 -11.08 -26.59 2.98
N GLN A 176 -12.34 -26.91 3.28
CA GLN A 176 -13.33 -27.23 2.27
C GLN A 176 -13.71 -26.01 1.44
N GLY A 177 -13.93 -24.86 2.08
CA GLY A 177 -14.19 -23.60 1.38
C GLY A 177 -12.99 -23.18 0.52
N LEU A 178 -11.75 -23.37 1.02
CA LEU A 178 -10.54 -23.12 0.24
C LEU A 178 -10.51 -23.94 -1.05
N ARG A 179 -10.78 -25.24 -0.97
CA ARG A 179 -10.82 -26.14 -2.12
C ARG A 179 -11.86 -25.69 -3.15
N VAL A 180 -13.09 -25.45 -2.69
CA VAL A 180 -14.20 -25.00 -3.57
C VAL A 180 -13.82 -23.70 -4.25
N LEU A 181 -13.29 -22.71 -3.53
CA LEU A 181 -12.93 -21.43 -4.12
C LEU A 181 -11.88 -21.58 -5.23
N LEU A 182 -10.83 -22.38 -4.99
CA LEU A 182 -9.76 -22.59 -5.97
C LEU A 182 -10.26 -23.32 -7.23
N GLU A 183 -11.09 -24.35 -7.08
CA GLU A 183 -11.68 -25.10 -8.19
C GLU A 183 -12.66 -24.23 -9.02
N GLU A 184 -13.45 -23.39 -8.36
CA GLU A 184 -14.36 -22.46 -9.03
C GLU A 184 -13.60 -21.35 -9.76
N VAL A 185 -12.55 -20.77 -9.17
CA VAL A 185 -11.69 -19.79 -9.85
C VAL A 185 -11.08 -20.35 -11.13
N GLU A 186 -10.55 -21.57 -11.11
CA GLU A 186 -10.02 -22.26 -12.28
C GLU A 186 -11.11 -22.45 -13.35
N THR A 187 -12.31 -22.83 -12.93
CA THR A 187 -13.45 -22.99 -13.83
C THR A 187 -13.86 -21.67 -14.46
N HIS A 188 -13.97 -20.58 -13.66
CA HIS A 188 -14.29 -19.25 -14.16
C HIS A 188 -13.24 -18.70 -15.14
N LYS A 189 -11.95 -18.97 -14.88
CA LYS A 189 -10.87 -18.61 -15.81
C LYS A 189 -10.97 -19.37 -17.13
N ARG A 190 -11.17 -20.69 -17.07
CA ARG A 190 -11.32 -21.55 -18.25
C ARG A 190 -12.50 -21.16 -19.12
N ASP A 191 -13.61 -20.79 -18.49
CA ASP A 191 -14.86 -20.42 -19.17
C ASP A 191 -14.87 -18.93 -19.62
N GLY A 192 -13.78 -18.17 -19.41
CA GLY A 192 -13.66 -16.75 -19.77
C GLY A 192 -14.54 -15.82 -18.93
N ARG A 193 -15.01 -16.29 -17.78
CA ARG A 193 -15.77 -15.50 -16.82
C ARG A 193 -14.87 -14.60 -15.98
N LEU A 194 -13.66 -15.06 -15.66
CA LEU A 194 -12.55 -14.29 -15.11
C LEU A 194 -11.42 -14.19 -16.14
N PRO A 195 -10.63 -13.10 -16.17
CA PRO A 195 -9.44 -13.02 -16.98
C PRO A 195 -8.47 -14.17 -16.68
N ALA A 196 -7.84 -14.73 -17.71
CA ALA A 196 -6.91 -15.86 -17.54
C ALA A 196 -5.73 -15.55 -16.60
N LYS A 197 -5.33 -14.28 -16.53
CA LYS A 197 -4.26 -13.78 -15.67
C LYS A 197 -4.72 -13.40 -14.24
N THR A 198 -5.97 -13.70 -13.86
CA THR A 198 -6.43 -13.50 -12.48
C THR A 198 -5.53 -14.26 -11.52
N GLU A 199 -4.96 -13.55 -10.57
CA GLU A 199 -4.09 -14.12 -9.54
C GLU A 199 -4.88 -14.50 -8.28
N VAL A 200 -4.39 -15.51 -7.57
CA VAL A 200 -4.91 -15.89 -6.26
C VAL A 200 -3.81 -15.76 -5.24
N SER A 201 -4.08 -15.03 -4.18
CA SER A 201 -3.18 -14.90 -3.04
C SER A 201 -3.87 -15.29 -1.74
N MET A 202 -3.09 -15.72 -0.74
CA MET A 202 -3.60 -16.08 0.58
C MET A 202 -2.69 -15.53 1.68
N VAL A 203 -3.28 -15.01 2.75
CA VAL A 203 -2.57 -14.68 3.98
C VAL A 203 -2.96 -15.68 5.06
N THR A 204 -1.98 -16.33 5.68
CA THR A 204 -2.20 -17.37 6.70
C THR A 204 -1.14 -17.31 7.80
N ASN A 205 -1.47 -17.81 8.99
CA ASN A 205 -0.50 -18.08 10.04
C ASN A 205 0.24 -19.42 9.85
N ALA A 206 -0.09 -20.17 8.82
CA ALA A 206 0.51 -21.43 8.36
C ALA A 206 0.52 -22.59 9.37
N THR A 207 0.01 -22.45 10.60
CA THR A 207 0.08 -23.52 11.61
C THR A 207 -0.78 -24.74 11.29
N LEU A 208 -1.74 -24.59 10.39
CA LEU A 208 -2.66 -25.65 9.96
C LEU A 208 -2.29 -26.25 8.59
N VAL A 209 -1.15 -25.87 8.02
CA VAL A 209 -0.68 -26.41 6.74
C VAL A 209 -0.38 -27.90 6.91
N THR A 210 -1.00 -28.70 6.04
CA THR A 210 -0.73 -30.14 5.85
C THR A 210 -0.14 -30.35 4.46
N GLN A 211 0.46 -31.52 4.20
CA GLN A 211 0.95 -31.84 2.84
C GLN A 211 -0.15 -31.71 1.80
N GLU A 212 -1.36 -32.19 2.06
CA GLU A 212 -2.50 -32.09 1.16
C GLU A 212 -2.84 -30.63 0.82
N LEU A 213 -2.84 -29.73 1.82
CA LEU A 213 -3.11 -28.30 1.61
C LEU A 213 -1.96 -27.62 0.86
N ALA A 214 -0.71 -27.97 1.16
CA ALA A 214 0.43 -27.43 0.42
C ALA A 214 0.41 -27.85 -1.05
N ASP A 215 0.10 -29.13 -1.33
CA ASP A 215 -0.05 -29.66 -2.70
C ASP A 215 -1.20 -28.94 -3.45
N LEU A 216 -2.32 -28.70 -2.78
CA LEU A 216 -3.46 -27.97 -3.34
C LEU A 216 -3.06 -26.54 -3.72
N LEU A 217 -2.38 -25.82 -2.81
CA LEU A 217 -1.93 -24.43 -3.04
C LEU A 217 -0.89 -24.35 -4.17
N ALA A 218 0.04 -25.29 -4.24
CA ALA A 218 1.01 -25.41 -5.31
C ALA A 218 0.34 -25.70 -6.67
N HIS A 219 -0.63 -26.63 -6.70
CA HIS A 219 -1.38 -27.00 -7.91
C HIS A 219 -2.08 -25.78 -8.52
N HIS A 220 -2.75 -24.97 -7.69
CA HIS A 220 -3.48 -23.77 -8.11
C HIS A 220 -2.59 -22.50 -8.18
N LYS A 221 -1.27 -22.65 -7.99
CA LYS A 221 -0.29 -21.54 -8.06
C LYS A 221 -0.68 -20.35 -7.16
N VAL A 222 -1.14 -20.65 -5.95
CA VAL A 222 -1.51 -19.60 -4.98
C VAL A 222 -0.26 -18.92 -4.44
N ASN A 223 -0.23 -17.60 -4.47
CA ASN A 223 0.79 -16.80 -3.79
C ASN A 223 0.46 -16.75 -2.30
N VAL A 224 1.32 -17.28 -1.44
CA VAL A 224 1.04 -17.37 0.00
C VAL A 224 1.93 -16.43 0.79
N ALA A 225 1.33 -15.52 1.57
CA ALA A 225 2.02 -14.70 2.54
C ALA A 225 1.84 -15.30 3.96
N VAL A 226 2.93 -15.77 4.55
CA VAL A 226 2.92 -16.32 5.91
C VAL A 226 3.19 -15.21 6.91
N SER A 227 2.35 -15.16 7.95
CA SER A 227 2.43 -14.15 9.01
C SER A 227 3.56 -14.47 9.99
N ILE A 228 4.71 -13.79 9.86
CA ILE A 228 5.91 -13.91 10.71
C ILE A 228 6.43 -12.52 11.03
N ASP A 229 6.66 -12.20 12.31
CA ASP A 229 6.99 -10.83 12.76
C ASP A 229 8.49 -10.64 13.06
N GLY A 230 9.36 -11.29 12.31
CA GLY A 230 10.82 -11.27 12.50
C GLY A 230 11.32 -12.50 13.25
N SER A 231 12.09 -12.31 14.34
CA SER A 231 12.63 -13.43 15.12
C SER A 231 11.52 -14.27 15.75
N PRO A 232 11.82 -15.53 16.17
CA PRO A 232 10.89 -16.36 16.92
C PRO A 232 10.34 -15.64 18.15
N GLU A 233 11.19 -14.92 18.88
CA GLU A 233 10.86 -14.16 20.08
C GLU A 233 9.91 -13.01 19.78
N ALA A 234 10.16 -12.25 18.73
CA ALA A 234 9.28 -11.16 18.30
C ALA A 234 7.91 -11.71 17.85
N THR A 235 7.92 -12.81 17.11
CA THR A 235 6.69 -13.48 16.66
C THR A 235 5.88 -14.00 17.85
N ASP A 236 6.49 -14.65 18.84
CA ASP A 236 5.83 -15.23 20.01
C ASP A 236 5.35 -14.16 21.00
N GLU A 237 5.99 -13.00 21.05
CA GLU A 237 5.53 -11.88 21.87
C GLU A 237 4.21 -11.28 21.34
N ALA A 238 4.11 -11.09 20.05
CA ALA A 238 2.99 -10.42 19.39
C ALA A 238 1.85 -11.39 19.03
N ARG A 239 2.17 -12.65 18.68
CA ARG A 239 1.23 -13.68 18.26
C ARG A 239 1.27 -14.86 19.22
N GLN A 240 0.11 -15.33 19.62
CA GLN A 240 -0.01 -16.48 20.51
C GLN A 240 -1.20 -17.34 20.08
N PHE A 241 -1.16 -18.64 20.36
CA PHE A 241 -2.39 -19.44 20.34
C PHE A 241 -3.38 -18.88 21.36
N LYS A 242 -4.69 -19.11 21.18
CA LYS A 242 -5.72 -18.67 22.16
C LYS A 242 -5.53 -19.22 23.57
N ASN A 243 -4.74 -20.29 23.73
CA ASN A 243 -4.37 -20.84 25.03
C ASN A 243 -3.08 -20.23 25.61
N GLY A 244 -2.51 -19.20 24.96
CA GLY A 244 -1.29 -18.49 25.40
C GLY A 244 0.03 -19.18 25.04
N GLN A 245 0.00 -20.29 24.29
CA GLN A 245 1.22 -20.97 23.86
C GLN A 245 1.91 -20.22 22.72
N ALA A 246 3.25 -20.36 22.64
CA ALA A 246 4.11 -19.87 21.57
C ALA A 246 3.74 -20.47 20.21
N VAL A 247 3.89 -19.71 19.14
CA VAL A 247 3.46 -20.07 17.78
C VAL A 247 4.61 -20.26 16.79
N SER A 248 5.76 -19.63 17.02
CA SER A 248 6.87 -19.49 16.06
C SER A 248 7.32 -20.81 15.45
N SER A 249 7.50 -21.85 16.27
CA SER A 249 7.91 -23.18 15.79
C SER A 249 6.83 -23.87 14.94
N ALA A 250 5.55 -23.63 15.22
CA ALA A 250 4.45 -24.19 14.42
C ALA A 250 4.30 -23.43 13.09
N VAL A 251 4.43 -22.11 13.11
CA VAL A 251 4.45 -21.24 11.91
C VAL A 251 5.62 -21.63 11.01
N ARG A 252 6.83 -21.78 11.59
CA ARG A 252 8.03 -22.20 10.84
C ARG A 252 7.84 -23.53 10.13
N ARG A 253 7.27 -24.55 10.79
CA ARG A 253 6.99 -25.84 10.15
C ARG A 253 6.05 -25.70 8.95
N GLY A 254 4.99 -24.90 9.09
CA GLY A 254 4.06 -24.65 7.98
C GLY A 254 4.72 -23.91 6.83
N TYR A 255 5.53 -22.90 7.13
CA TYR A 255 6.32 -22.15 6.14
C TYR A 255 7.28 -23.07 5.37
N ASP A 256 8.06 -23.87 6.07
CA ASP A 256 9.02 -24.82 5.47
C ASP A 256 8.32 -25.86 4.58
N LEU A 257 7.14 -26.33 5.01
CA LEU A 257 6.34 -27.28 4.22
C LEU A 257 5.81 -26.65 2.92
N LEU A 258 5.27 -25.44 2.97
CA LEU A 258 4.83 -24.70 1.79
C LEU A 258 6.00 -24.50 0.80
N LYS A 259 7.14 -24.07 1.30
CA LYS A 259 8.34 -23.85 0.51
C LYS A 259 8.86 -25.16 -0.13
N ALA A 260 8.91 -26.24 0.63
CA ALA A 260 9.35 -27.55 0.16
C ALA A 260 8.43 -28.14 -0.92
N THR A 261 7.14 -27.78 -0.91
CA THR A 261 6.14 -28.20 -1.92
C THR A 261 6.18 -27.33 -3.19
N GLY A 262 6.98 -26.26 -3.18
CA GLY A 262 7.12 -25.35 -4.34
C GLY A 262 6.03 -24.27 -4.44
N VAL A 263 5.32 -24.01 -3.35
CA VAL A 263 4.41 -22.85 -3.26
C VAL A 263 5.24 -21.57 -3.32
N ASN A 264 4.76 -20.56 -4.07
CA ASN A 264 5.35 -19.23 -4.00
C ASN A 264 4.98 -18.61 -2.65
N VAL A 265 5.95 -18.60 -1.72
CA VAL A 265 5.73 -18.18 -0.34
C VAL A 265 6.59 -16.98 0.02
N GLY A 266 5.93 -15.93 0.51
CA GLY A 266 6.55 -14.74 1.08
C GLY A 266 6.17 -14.55 2.55
N ILE A 267 6.63 -13.47 3.15
CA ILE A 267 6.40 -13.12 4.54
C ILE A 267 5.51 -11.88 4.62
N SER A 268 4.47 -11.93 5.47
CA SER A 268 3.74 -10.76 5.95
C SER A 268 4.21 -10.46 7.37
N CYS A 269 5.08 -9.47 7.51
CA CYS A 269 5.71 -9.11 8.77
C CYS A 269 5.05 -7.86 9.35
N THR A 270 4.42 -7.99 10.51
CA THR A 270 3.93 -6.84 11.28
C THR A 270 5.02 -6.41 12.26
N LEU A 271 5.48 -5.18 12.13
CA LEU A 271 6.56 -4.64 12.96
C LEU A 271 6.01 -4.28 14.34
N GLY A 272 6.18 -5.19 15.28
CA GLY A 272 5.92 -4.92 16.70
C GLY A 272 7.06 -4.15 17.36
N ALA A 273 6.90 -3.81 18.64
CA ALA A 273 7.96 -3.14 19.42
C ALA A 273 9.25 -3.97 19.42
N ARG A 274 9.15 -5.27 19.62
CA ARG A 274 10.31 -6.18 19.63
C ARG A 274 10.98 -6.30 18.25
N SER A 275 10.22 -6.33 17.17
CA SER A 275 10.77 -6.46 15.80
C SER A 275 11.68 -5.29 15.40
N ILE A 276 11.47 -4.10 15.99
CA ILE A 276 12.26 -2.90 15.73
C ILE A 276 13.24 -2.56 16.86
N GLU A 277 13.42 -3.43 17.84
CA GLU A 277 14.36 -3.25 18.94
C GLU A 277 15.81 -3.52 18.48
N ASP A 278 15.99 -4.61 17.73
CA ASP A 278 17.24 -4.98 17.06
C ASP A 278 16.98 -5.22 15.57
N PHE A 279 17.48 -4.33 14.73
CA PHE A 279 17.25 -4.35 13.29
C PHE A 279 17.90 -5.57 12.61
N ASP A 280 19.12 -5.89 13.00
CA ASP A 280 19.86 -6.99 12.39
C ASP A 280 19.26 -8.35 12.79
N GLU A 281 18.79 -8.52 14.05
CA GLU A 281 18.09 -9.73 14.49
C GLU A 281 16.86 -10.03 13.60
N THR A 282 16.04 -9.03 13.32
CA THR A 282 14.84 -9.20 12.48
C THR A 282 15.20 -9.48 11.02
N ILE A 283 16.23 -8.83 10.47
CA ILE A 283 16.71 -9.07 9.11
C ILE A 283 17.29 -10.48 8.97
N ASP A 284 18.11 -10.90 9.91
CA ASP A 284 18.73 -12.23 9.88
C ASP A 284 17.67 -13.34 10.01
N ALA A 285 16.65 -13.14 10.84
CA ALA A 285 15.51 -14.08 10.92
C ALA A 285 14.79 -14.23 9.55
N VAL A 286 14.59 -13.15 8.81
CA VAL A 286 14.01 -13.19 7.45
C VAL A 286 14.95 -13.92 6.47
N ARG A 287 16.25 -13.66 6.55
CA ARG A 287 17.25 -14.35 5.72
C ARG A 287 17.30 -15.85 5.97
N GLU A 288 17.26 -16.27 7.24
CA GLU A 288 17.25 -17.68 7.64
C GLU A 288 16.03 -18.44 7.12
N LEU A 289 14.90 -17.76 6.94
CA LEU A 289 13.72 -18.33 6.27
C LEU A 289 13.97 -18.54 4.78
N GLY A 290 14.95 -17.83 4.20
CA GLY A 290 15.23 -17.83 2.76
C GLY A 290 14.01 -17.37 1.95
N ALA A 291 13.32 -16.36 2.42
CA ALA A 291 12.21 -15.74 1.72
C ALA A 291 12.71 -14.98 0.50
N SER A 292 11.97 -15.06 -0.61
CA SER A 292 12.22 -14.27 -1.83
C SER A 292 11.46 -12.94 -1.83
N SER A 293 10.43 -12.83 -0.99
CA SER A 293 9.59 -11.63 -0.89
C SER A 293 9.01 -11.47 0.51
N LEU A 294 8.79 -10.22 0.89
CA LEU A 294 8.08 -9.86 2.12
C LEU A 294 7.38 -8.50 1.97
N GLY A 295 6.44 -8.27 2.88
CA GLY A 295 5.84 -6.95 3.08
C GLY A 295 5.84 -6.62 4.56
N PHE A 296 6.37 -5.44 4.91
CA PHE A 296 6.31 -4.91 6.26
C PHE A 296 4.98 -4.19 6.49
N ASN A 297 4.34 -4.51 7.61
CA ASN A 297 3.15 -3.81 8.09
C ASN A 297 3.50 -3.01 9.34
N ILE A 298 3.25 -1.72 9.30
CA ILE A 298 3.34 -0.85 10.49
C ILE A 298 2.13 -1.18 11.36
N VAL A 299 2.36 -1.53 12.63
CA VAL A 299 1.31 -2.00 13.51
C VAL A 299 0.21 -0.94 13.69
N LEU A 300 -1.04 -1.40 13.70
CA LEU A 300 -2.16 -0.57 14.13
C LEU A 300 -2.20 -0.56 15.65
N SER A 301 -2.23 0.62 16.26
CA SER A 301 -2.45 0.75 17.71
C SER A 301 -3.77 0.07 18.10
N GLY A 302 -3.79 -0.60 19.23
CA GLY A 302 -4.95 -1.32 19.70
C GLY A 302 -5.04 -1.31 21.21
N ARG A 303 -6.19 -1.75 21.76
CA ARG A 303 -6.44 -1.75 23.20
C ARG A 303 -5.38 -2.50 23.99
N ASP A 304 -4.87 -3.60 23.44
CA ASP A 304 -4.02 -4.54 24.16
C ASP A 304 -2.57 -4.55 23.67
N TYR A 305 -2.21 -3.70 22.69
CA TYR A 305 -0.85 -3.61 22.17
C TYR A 305 -0.36 -2.17 22.15
N GLN A 306 0.63 -1.88 22.98
CA GLN A 306 1.26 -0.57 23.09
C GLN A 306 2.60 -0.57 22.33
N VAL A 307 2.87 0.52 21.62
CA VAL A 307 4.15 0.78 20.96
C VAL A 307 4.89 1.93 21.64
N PRO A 308 6.22 2.00 21.53
CA PRO A 308 6.99 3.15 22.03
C PRO A 308 6.55 4.48 21.38
N ALA A 309 6.78 5.59 22.06
CA ALA A 309 6.40 6.91 21.53
C ALA A 309 7.14 7.30 20.25
N ASP A 310 8.34 6.76 20.02
CA ASP A 310 9.16 6.95 18.82
C ASP A 310 8.99 5.85 17.77
N TYR A 311 7.92 5.05 17.90
CA TYR A 311 7.68 3.87 17.07
C TYR A 311 7.62 4.19 15.58
N ASP A 312 6.89 5.21 15.17
CA ASP A 312 6.65 5.52 13.75
C ASP A 312 7.96 5.83 13.02
N GLU A 313 8.83 6.61 13.67
CA GLU A 313 10.15 6.94 13.14
C GLU A 313 11.07 5.73 13.12
N ARG A 314 11.09 4.92 14.22
CA ARG A 314 11.93 3.71 14.29
C ARG A 314 11.49 2.65 13.30
N ALA A 315 10.18 2.41 13.15
CA ALA A 315 9.64 1.47 12.17
C ALA A 315 9.98 1.90 10.74
N SER A 316 9.85 3.20 10.44
CA SER A 316 10.19 3.75 9.13
C SER A 316 11.70 3.63 8.83
N ARG A 317 12.56 3.93 9.79
CA ARG A 317 14.02 3.71 9.67
C ARG A 317 14.34 2.24 9.46
N PHE A 318 13.73 1.35 10.23
CA PHE A 318 13.92 -0.09 10.06
C PHE A 318 13.54 -0.56 8.65
N ILE A 319 12.38 -0.14 8.14
CA ILE A 319 11.91 -0.55 6.79
C ILE A 319 12.93 -0.12 5.71
N LEU A 320 13.41 1.12 5.76
CA LEU A 320 14.41 1.62 4.81
C LEU A 320 15.74 0.89 4.95
N TYR A 321 16.21 0.68 6.17
CA TYR A 321 17.44 -0.06 6.46
C TYR A 321 17.36 -1.52 5.97
N ALA A 322 16.22 -2.18 6.16
CA ALA A 322 15.97 -3.53 5.67
C ALA A 322 15.90 -3.56 4.13
N PHE A 323 15.22 -2.59 3.53
CA PHE A 323 15.12 -2.47 2.08
C PHE A 323 16.49 -2.34 1.41
N GLU A 324 17.39 -1.49 1.94
CA GLU A 324 18.74 -1.34 1.40
C GLU A 324 19.54 -2.64 1.40
N ARG A 325 19.34 -3.50 2.39
CA ARG A 325 19.99 -4.81 2.47
C ARG A 325 19.34 -5.83 1.54
N PHE A 326 18.03 -5.91 1.58
CA PHE A 326 17.25 -6.89 0.80
C PHE A 326 17.39 -6.66 -0.70
N ARG A 327 17.44 -5.41 -1.18
CA ARG A 327 17.65 -5.14 -2.61
C ARG A 327 19.00 -5.66 -3.14
N GLN A 328 20.05 -5.70 -2.30
CA GLN A 328 21.35 -6.26 -2.66
C GLN A 328 21.32 -7.79 -2.74
N GLU A 329 20.38 -8.42 -2.06
CA GLU A 329 20.19 -9.87 -1.98
C GLU A 329 19.08 -10.39 -2.89
N ASN A 330 18.47 -9.50 -3.71
CA ASN A 330 17.31 -9.79 -4.55
C ASN A 330 16.10 -10.31 -3.76
N ILE A 331 15.91 -9.86 -2.54
CA ILE A 331 14.70 -10.09 -1.74
C ILE A 331 13.77 -8.91 -1.98
N PHE A 332 12.58 -9.19 -2.52
CA PHE A 332 11.59 -8.16 -2.82
C PHE A 332 10.89 -7.68 -1.53
N GLU A 333 10.93 -6.39 -1.25
CA GLU A 333 10.19 -5.76 -0.16
C GLU A 333 9.11 -4.83 -0.73
N ASP A 334 7.85 -5.15 -0.48
CA ASP A 334 6.70 -4.55 -1.13
C ASP A 334 6.44 -3.08 -0.72
N ARG A 335 6.65 -2.72 0.54
CA ARG A 335 6.24 -1.40 1.07
C ARG A 335 7.03 -0.24 0.48
N VAL A 336 8.35 -0.39 0.35
CA VAL A 336 9.20 0.63 -0.27
C VAL A 336 9.11 0.55 -1.79
N MET A 337 9.08 -0.68 -2.36
CA MET A 337 9.03 -0.86 -3.81
C MET A 337 7.87 -0.14 -4.48
N ARG A 338 6.67 -0.13 -3.89
CA ARG A 338 5.53 0.65 -4.42
C ARG A 338 5.85 2.13 -4.60
N LYS A 339 6.65 2.71 -3.70
CA LYS A 339 7.07 4.12 -3.75
C LYS A 339 8.23 4.31 -4.73
N VAL A 340 9.14 3.33 -4.82
CA VAL A 340 10.21 3.28 -5.82
C VAL A 340 9.61 3.27 -7.22
N ASP A 341 8.63 2.41 -7.48
CA ASP A 341 7.98 2.29 -8.79
C ASP A 341 7.28 3.61 -9.17
N ALA A 342 6.51 4.20 -8.26
CA ALA A 342 5.87 5.50 -8.47
C ALA A 342 6.90 6.60 -8.80
N PHE A 343 8.01 6.64 -8.07
CA PHE A 343 9.08 7.63 -8.23
C PHE A 343 9.82 7.45 -9.57
N ILE A 344 10.17 6.23 -9.94
CA ILE A 344 10.87 5.90 -11.20
C ILE A 344 9.96 6.20 -12.39
N ASP A 345 8.72 5.75 -12.35
CA ASP A 345 7.75 5.95 -13.43
C ASP A 345 7.30 7.41 -13.54
N GLY A 346 7.49 8.24 -12.51
CA GLY A 346 6.97 9.59 -12.41
C GLY A 346 5.44 9.61 -12.40
N LYS A 347 4.81 8.57 -11.85
CA LYS A 347 3.36 8.44 -11.74
C LYS A 347 2.92 8.58 -10.30
N ILE A 348 1.94 9.45 -10.07
CA ILE A 348 1.35 9.62 -8.74
C ILE A 348 0.80 8.30 -8.23
N TYR A 349 1.09 7.99 -6.97
CA TYR A 349 0.56 6.88 -6.20
C TYR A 349 -0.58 7.39 -5.28
N PRO A 350 -1.83 7.41 -5.79
CA PRO A 350 -2.92 8.12 -5.12
C PRO A 350 -3.52 7.34 -3.95
N PHE A 351 -3.28 6.02 -3.86
CA PHE A 351 -3.91 5.12 -2.91
C PHE A 351 -2.93 4.07 -2.37
N ASP A 352 -2.86 3.90 -1.04
CA ASP A 352 -1.94 2.92 -0.42
C ASP A 352 -2.47 1.48 -0.44
N CYS A 353 -3.78 1.28 -0.54
CA CYS A 353 -4.39 -0.05 -0.63
C CYS A 353 -5.60 -0.07 -1.57
N GLY A 354 -6.05 -1.28 -1.93
CA GLY A 354 -7.19 -1.45 -2.84
C GLY A 354 -8.54 -0.93 -2.31
N ALA A 355 -8.68 -0.78 -0.98
CA ALA A 355 -9.90 -0.20 -0.40
C ALA A 355 -10.01 1.30 -0.70
N THR A 356 -8.91 2.05 -0.54
CA THR A 356 -8.82 3.41 -1.06
C THR A 356 -8.83 3.35 -2.59
N GLY A 357 -9.49 4.28 -3.25
CA GLY A 357 -9.73 4.17 -4.69
C GLY A 357 -10.96 3.34 -5.08
N GLY A 358 -11.58 2.61 -4.14
CA GLY A 358 -12.74 1.75 -4.42
C GLY A 358 -12.40 0.55 -5.30
N GLY A 359 -11.12 0.10 -5.27
CA GLY A 359 -10.60 -0.97 -6.12
C GLY A 359 -10.84 -2.38 -5.61
N GLN A 360 -11.37 -2.55 -4.39
CA GLN A 360 -11.59 -3.87 -3.80
C GLN A 360 -12.99 -4.05 -3.25
N ILE A 361 -13.41 -5.31 -3.16
CA ILE A 361 -14.53 -5.76 -2.34
C ILE A 361 -14.05 -6.79 -1.31
N VAL A 362 -14.79 -6.89 -0.23
CA VAL A 362 -14.58 -7.89 0.84
C VAL A 362 -15.88 -8.66 1.04
N ILE A 363 -15.84 -9.96 0.81
CA ILE A 363 -16.97 -10.87 0.98
C ILE A 363 -16.78 -11.58 2.32
N ALA A 364 -17.71 -11.34 3.24
CA ALA A 364 -17.72 -11.97 4.55
C ALA A 364 -18.29 -13.39 4.50
N PRO A 365 -18.08 -14.23 5.54
CA PRO A 365 -18.54 -15.62 5.56
C PRO A 365 -20.06 -15.79 5.43
N ASP A 366 -20.83 -14.78 5.77
CA ASP A 366 -22.29 -14.73 5.67
C ASP A 366 -22.81 -14.11 4.37
N GLY A 367 -21.94 -13.83 3.39
CA GLY A 367 -22.29 -13.24 2.11
C GLY A 367 -22.40 -11.72 2.10
N ALA A 368 -22.28 -11.04 3.23
CA ALA A 368 -22.24 -9.59 3.27
C ALA A 368 -21.00 -9.05 2.54
N VAL A 369 -21.17 -7.98 1.77
CA VAL A 369 -20.09 -7.37 0.97
C VAL A 369 -19.77 -5.97 1.48
N GLY A 370 -18.51 -5.74 1.72
CA GLY A 370 -17.94 -4.46 2.15
C GLY A 370 -16.72 -4.05 1.35
N LEU A 371 -16.04 -3.03 1.83
CA LEU A 371 -14.89 -2.44 1.14
C LEU A 371 -13.57 -2.74 1.86
N CYS A 372 -13.54 -2.77 3.18
CA CYS A 372 -12.34 -3.02 3.97
C CYS A 372 -12.55 -4.16 4.97
N HIS A 373 -11.67 -5.17 4.91
CA HIS A 373 -11.74 -6.34 5.80
C HIS A 373 -11.49 -6.00 7.28
N GLY A 374 -10.88 -4.86 7.57
CA GLY A 374 -10.71 -4.38 8.94
C GLY A 374 -12.02 -4.04 9.66
N TYR A 375 -13.09 -3.79 8.92
CA TYR A 375 -14.43 -3.58 9.46
C TYR A 375 -15.30 -4.85 9.49
N MET A 376 -14.70 -6.04 9.36
CA MET A 376 -15.46 -7.29 9.40
C MET A 376 -16.26 -7.45 10.70
N GLY A 377 -15.73 -6.96 11.83
CA GLY A 377 -16.38 -7.07 13.16
C GLY A 377 -17.59 -6.16 13.30
N ASP A 378 -17.44 -4.88 13.04
CA ASP A 378 -18.47 -3.84 13.23
C ASP A 378 -19.31 -3.55 11.97
N ARG A 379 -18.91 -4.11 10.82
CA ARG A 379 -19.60 -4.01 9.52
C ARG A 379 -19.76 -2.57 8.97
N LYS A 380 -19.01 -1.59 9.46
CA LYS A 380 -19.17 -0.18 9.11
C LYS A 380 -19.09 0.10 7.59
N THR A 381 -18.28 -0.68 6.84
CA THR A 381 -18.15 -0.53 5.38
C THR A 381 -18.87 -1.61 4.58
N PHE A 382 -19.65 -2.47 5.22
CA PHE A 382 -20.42 -3.52 4.58
C PHE A 382 -21.80 -2.99 4.22
N THR A 383 -22.07 -2.76 2.95
CA THR A 383 -23.23 -2.01 2.46
C THR A 383 -24.14 -2.79 1.54
N THR A 384 -23.78 -4.03 1.18
CA THR A 384 -24.57 -4.89 0.29
C THR A 384 -24.33 -6.37 0.60
N HIS A 385 -24.88 -7.25 -0.21
CA HIS A 385 -24.78 -8.71 -0.10
C HIS A 385 -24.50 -9.33 -1.47
N VAL A 386 -23.89 -10.53 -1.52
CA VAL A 386 -23.59 -11.24 -2.79
C VAL A 386 -24.81 -11.49 -3.66
N GLU A 387 -26.00 -11.56 -3.08
CA GLU A 387 -27.29 -11.71 -3.76
C GLU A 387 -27.81 -10.43 -4.45
N ASP A 388 -27.21 -9.27 -4.18
CA ASP A 388 -27.64 -8.00 -4.77
C ASP A 388 -27.14 -7.88 -6.22
N GLU A 389 -28.00 -8.24 -7.15
CA GLU A 389 -27.72 -8.19 -8.60
C GLU A 389 -27.59 -6.77 -9.15
N HIS A 390 -28.04 -5.75 -8.40
CA HIS A 390 -28.08 -4.35 -8.85
C HIS A 390 -26.99 -3.47 -8.23
N PHE A 391 -26.18 -4.01 -7.33
CA PHE A 391 -25.12 -3.25 -6.71
C PHE A 391 -24.12 -2.71 -7.74
N ASP A 392 -23.85 -1.41 -7.65
CA ASP A 392 -22.85 -0.70 -8.44
C ASP A 392 -21.99 0.16 -7.50
N PRO A 393 -20.66 -0.10 -7.41
CA PRO A 393 -19.75 0.70 -6.59
C PRO A 393 -19.79 2.18 -6.94
N SER A 394 -20.02 2.54 -8.21
CA SER A 394 -20.07 3.94 -8.66
C SER A 394 -21.34 4.68 -8.23
N ALA A 395 -22.35 3.97 -7.74
CA ALA A 395 -23.57 4.53 -7.17
C ALA A 395 -23.63 4.40 -5.64
N ASN A 396 -22.65 3.72 -5.01
CA ASN A 396 -22.64 3.49 -3.57
C ASN A 396 -21.85 4.56 -2.83
N GLN A 397 -22.46 5.22 -1.86
CA GLN A 397 -21.88 6.34 -1.12
C GLN A 397 -20.55 5.99 -0.42
N VAL A 398 -20.44 4.80 0.19
CA VAL A 398 -19.23 4.37 0.90
C VAL A 398 -18.09 4.16 -0.10
N PHE A 399 -18.35 3.49 -1.24
CA PHE A 399 -17.34 3.30 -2.28
C PHE A 399 -16.91 4.61 -2.91
N LEU A 400 -17.81 5.53 -3.17
CA LEU A 400 -17.51 6.87 -3.70
C LEU A 400 -16.69 7.71 -2.72
N GLU A 401 -17.03 7.66 -1.43
CA GLU A 401 -16.26 8.37 -0.40
C GLU A 401 -14.83 7.84 -0.29
N TRP A 402 -14.68 6.51 -0.25
CA TRP A 402 -13.36 5.88 -0.20
C TRP A 402 -12.55 6.07 -1.49
N ALA A 403 -13.20 6.09 -2.65
CA ALA A 403 -12.55 6.40 -3.92
C ALA A 403 -12.03 7.84 -4.02
N ARG A 404 -12.54 8.75 -3.19
CA ARG A 404 -12.04 10.12 -3.05
C ARG A 404 -11.00 10.27 -1.95
N ARG A 405 -10.86 9.29 -1.06
CA ARG A 405 -9.94 9.35 0.07
C ARG A 405 -8.51 9.13 -0.42
N SER A 406 -7.89 10.20 -0.87
CA SER A 406 -6.53 10.30 -1.39
C SER A 406 -5.86 11.53 -0.78
N PRO A 407 -4.52 11.56 -0.63
CA PRO A 407 -3.81 12.77 -0.21
C PRO A 407 -4.09 13.96 -1.14
N LEU A 408 -4.44 13.71 -2.40
CA LEU A 408 -4.85 14.76 -3.34
C LEU A 408 -6.11 15.54 -2.90
N ASN A 409 -6.99 14.91 -2.10
CA ASN A 409 -8.24 15.48 -1.60
C ASN A 409 -8.21 15.86 -0.11
N MET A 410 -7.04 15.83 0.51
CA MET A 410 -6.85 16.16 1.94
C MET A 410 -6.11 17.47 2.07
N ASP A 411 -6.75 18.50 2.63
CA ASP A 411 -6.16 19.84 2.78
C ASP A 411 -4.81 19.83 3.50
N ALA A 412 -4.69 18.97 4.52
CA ALA A 412 -3.45 18.80 5.30
C ALA A 412 -2.29 18.20 4.48
N CYS A 413 -2.56 17.65 3.30
CA CYS A 413 -1.54 17.06 2.42
C CYS A 413 -1.11 17.98 1.28
N ARG A 414 -1.74 19.15 1.13
CA ARG A 414 -1.58 20.03 -0.03
C ARG A 414 -0.13 20.47 -0.30
N ASP A 415 0.59 20.83 0.75
CA ASP A 415 1.99 21.25 0.69
C ASP A 415 2.98 20.17 1.12
N CYS A 416 2.51 18.92 1.26
CA CYS A 416 3.34 17.81 1.68
C CYS A 416 4.29 17.38 0.55
N PRO A 417 5.61 17.29 0.80
CA PRO A 417 6.55 16.84 -0.23
C PRO A 417 6.28 15.39 -0.69
N ALA A 418 5.74 14.54 0.19
CA ALA A 418 5.42 13.15 -0.14
C ALA A 418 4.03 12.96 -0.79
N LEU A 419 3.31 14.04 -1.16
CA LEU A 419 1.94 14.00 -1.70
C LEU A 419 1.77 12.94 -2.79
N GLY A 420 2.67 12.89 -3.75
CA GLY A 420 2.55 12.02 -4.92
C GLY A 420 2.99 10.56 -4.71
N ILE A 421 3.67 10.24 -3.60
CA ILE A 421 4.13 8.86 -3.30
C ILE A 421 3.52 8.25 -2.04
N CYS A 422 2.73 9.01 -1.28
CA CYS A 422 2.23 8.56 0.03
C CYS A 422 1.09 7.54 -0.07
N GLY A 423 0.12 7.79 -0.97
CA GLY A 423 -1.11 7.00 -1.04
C GLY A 423 -2.12 7.26 0.09
N GLY A 424 -1.82 8.19 1.00
CA GLY A 424 -2.73 8.69 2.03
C GLY A 424 -2.86 7.82 3.29
N GLY A 425 -2.09 6.74 3.44
CA GLY A 425 -2.10 5.88 4.62
C GLY A 425 -3.36 5.02 4.75
N CYS A 426 -3.60 4.51 5.96
CA CYS A 426 -4.70 3.59 6.25
C CYS A 426 -5.94 4.30 6.82
N PRO A 427 -7.06 4.38 6.06
CA PRO A 427 -8.29 5.00 6.55
C PRO A 427 -8.87 4.33 7.80
N LEU A 428 -8.69 3.00 7.92
CA LEU A 428 -9.12 2.26 9.11
C LEU A 428 -8.39 2.75 10.36
N ASN A 429 -7.08 3.01 10.27
CA ASN A 429 -6.32 3.52 11.41
C ASN A 429 -6.74 4.94 11.75
N ALA A 430 -6.85 5.83 10.76
CA ALA A 430 -7.31 7.19 10.95
C ALA A 430 -8.70 7.24 11.64
N ASP A 431 -9.64 6.42 11.16
CA ASP A 431 -10.98 6.28 11.78
C ASP A 431 -10.91 5.70 13.19
N THR A 432 -10.00 4.76 13.46
CA THR A 432 -9.87 4.16 14.80
C THR A 432 -9.31 5.12 15.84
N GLU A 433 -8.26 5.85 15.47
CA GLU A 433 -7.56 6.75 16.37
C GLU A 433 -8.23 8.11 16.50
N LEU A 434 -8.78 8.64 15.40
CA LEU A 434 -9.23 10.03 15.29
C LEU A 434 -10.72 10.17 14.92
N GLY A 435 -11.42 9.06 14.66
CA GLY A 435 -12.86 9.03 14.44
C GLY A 435 -13.32 9.36 13.03
N SER A 436 -12.40 9.53 12.07
CA SER A 436 -12.73 9.80 10.67
C SER A 436 -11.71 9.20 9.71
N ILE A 437 -12.19 8.66 8.60
CA ILE A 437 -11.31 8.19 7.51
C ILE A 437 -10.55 9.35 6.84
N TRP A 438 -10.97 10.59 7.03
CA TRP A 438 -10.37 11.80 6.45
C TRP A 438 -9.24 12.39 7.28
N GLU A 439 -9.03 11.86 8.48
CA GLU A 439 -7.88 12.23 9.31
C GLU A 439 -6.58 11.61 8.78
N LEU A 440 -5.45 12.17 9.22
CA LEU A 440 -4.13 11.66 8.83
C LEU A 440 -3.80 10.37 9.59
N ASP A 441 -3.22 9.42 8.89
CA ASP A 441 -2.49 8.32 9.52
C ASP A 441 -1.02 8.73 9.66
N GLU A 442 -0.65 9.29 10.82
CA GLU A 442 0.68 9.89 11.06
C GLU A 442 1.83 8.91 10.83
N ARG A 443 1.63 7.62 11.09
CA ARG A 443 2.62 6.57 10.81
C ARG A 443 3.04 6.56 9.34
N PHE A 444 2.06 6.72 8.45
CA PHE A 444 2.31 6.79 7.01
C PHE A 444 2.86 8.14 6.57
N CYS A 445 2.51 9.23 7.24
CA CYS A 445 3.12 10.53 7.00
C CYS A 445 4.64 10.48 7.24
N VAL A 446 5.04 9.95 8.40
CA VAL A 446 6.45 9.77 8.76
C VAL A 446 7.15 8.86 7.74
N HIS A 447 6.57 7.67 7.47
CA HIS A 447 7.16 6.72 6.53
C HIS A 447 7.30 7.27 5.11
N ALA A 448 6.27 7.93 4.58
CA ALA A 448 6.31 8.48 3.22
C ALA A 448 7.33 9.60 3.07
N THR A 449 7.42 10.49 4.05
CA THR A 449 8.38 11.61 4.02
C THR A 449 9.82 11.10 4.11
N MET A 450 10.10 10.17 5.02
CA MET A 450 11.43 9.55 5.14
C MET A 450 11.80 8.76 3.88
N THR A 451 10.85 8.04 3.29
CA THR A 451 11.09 7.29 2.05
C THR A 451 11.37 8.22 0.88
N LEU A 452 10.63 9.35 0.74
CA LEU A 452 10.91 10.34 -0.29
C LEU A 452 12.32 10.91 -0.17
N GLU A 453 12.70 11.32 1.02
CA GLU A 453 14.04 11.87 1.25
C GLU A 453 15.13 10.84 0.92
N TRP A 454 14.91 9.59 1.33
CA TRP A 454 15.79 8.49 0.98
C TRP A 454 15.87 8.28 -0.54
N LEU A 455 14.75 8.26 -1.27
CA LEU A 455 14.69 8.09 -2.73
C LEU A 455 15.47 9.18 -3.47
N ILE A 456 15.31 10.44 -3.07
CA ILE A 456 16.03 11.57 -3.69
C ILE A 456 17.54 11.39 -3.54
N TRP A 457 18.01 11.07 -2.35
CA TRP A 457 19.45 10.96 -2.10
C TRP A 457 20.07 9.64 -2.58
N ASP A 458 19.29 8.54 -2.62
CA ASP A 458 19.73 7.30 -3.27
C ASP A 458 19.93 7.51 -4.78
N LEU A 459 19.00 8.21 -5.45
CA LEU A 459 19.14 8.57 -6.86
C LEU A 459 20.38 9.47 -7.08
N HIS A 460 20.60 10.48 -6.24
CA HIS A 460 21.77 11.32 -6.34
C HIS A 460 23.07 10.51 -6.21
N ALA A 461 23.16 9.61 -5.23
CA ALA A 461 24.31 8.75 -5.05
C ALA A 461 24.59 7.84 -6.25
N GLN A 462 23.53 7.27 -6.85
CA GLN A 462 23.65 6.45 -8.06
C GLN A 462 24.19 7.27 -9.25
N MET A 463 23.72 8.52 -9.43
CA MET A 463 24.21 9.42 -10.49
C MET A 463 25.69 9.78 -10.34
N GLN A 464 26.24 9.79 -9.12
CA GLN A 464 27.67 10.06 -8.87
C GLN A 464 28.58 8.86 -9.18
N THR A 465 28.00 7.66 -9.23
CA THR A 465 28.74 6.40 -9.46
C THR A 465 28.61 5.86 -10.90
N ALA A 466 27.71 6.44 -11.69
CA ALA A 466 27.46 6.09 -13.10
C ALA A 466 28.34 6.91 -14.05
#